data_7b99f53510be9617c6dae9026e862ab5
#
_entry.id   7b99f53510be9617c6dae9026e862ab5
#
_cell.length_a   1.000
_cell.length_b   1.000
_cell.length_c   1.000
_cell.angle_alpha   90.00
_cell.angle_beta   90.00
_cell.angle_gamma   90.00
#
_symmetry.space_group_name_H-M   'P 1'
#
loop_
_entity.id
_entity.type
_entity.pdbx_description
1 polymer ?
#
loop_
_entity_poly.entity_id
_entity_poly.type
_entity_poly.pdbx_seq_one_letter_code
_entity_poly.pdbx_strand_id
1 'polypeptide(L)'
;MSFHISNHDQPLIHPVCVPLADLRNVRVEGNGSLFLFHGKVVPLLVMDSENVSINRLSVDYERSWCTEARVVKTDDRFTEVEIDKKAYPYEIRNNRFVFQGKGWEEGMGSCMAFEKGTGHIIANTSDIGWNGHVEPLGGSRLRLSWNLRQKGIKPGDTLVLRNYNRPHPGCVVYRARKTSLNDVSLHQSSGMALLVQRSEDFHMKGGGVMVRKGTGRVHTAGADATHFSNTRG
;
A
#
# COMPACT_ATOMS: atom_id res chain seq x y z
N MET A 1 14.23 16.40 0.31
CA MET A 1 13.76 16.69 1.68
C MET A 1 13.75 15.37 2.42
N SER A 2 14.36 15.26 3.61
CA SER A 2 14.45 14.01 4.36
C SER A 2 13.36 13.93 5.41
N PHE A 3 12.64 12.81 5.46
CA PHE A 3 11.59 12.56 6.42
C PHE A 3 11.95 11.38 7.31
N HIS A 4 11.72 11.52 8.60
CA HIS A 4 11.62 10.41 9.51
C HIS A 4 10.18 9.88 9.43
N ILE A 5 9.99 8.80 8.72
CA ILE A 5 8.70 8.13 8.63
C ILE A 5 8.74 6.91 9.55
N SER A 6 7.82 6.86 10.47
CA SER A 6 7.95 6.22 11.76
C SER A 6 7.87 4.70 11.84
N ASN A 7 7.75 3.94 10.78
CA ASN A 7 7.76 2.48 10.93
C ASN A 7 9.18 1.91 11.05
N HIS A 8 10.17 2.67 10.64
CA HIS A 8 11.56 2.32 10.80
C HIS A 8 12.27 3.63 11.10
N ASP A 9 12.90 3.77 12.26
CA ASP A 9 13.61 4.96 12.71
C ASP A 9 14.78 5.40 11.80
N GLN A 10 14.64 5.13 10.51
CA GLN A 10 15.61 5.52 9.49
C GLN A 10 15.09 6.71 8.69
N PRO A 11 15.94 7.74 8.49
CA PRO A 11 15.59 8.84 7.61
C PRO A 11 15.48 8.30 6.17
N LEU A 12 14.29 8.35 5.61
CA LEU A 12 14.05 7.98 4.24
C LEU A 12 13.96 9.25 3.40
N ILE A 13 14.83 9.34 2.39
CA ILE A 13 14.79 10.44 1.41
C ILE A 13 13.95 9.95 0.24
N HIS A 14 12.76 10.52 0.11
CA HIS A 14 11.86 10.16 -0.98
C HIS A 14 11.44 11.38 -1.79
N PRO A 15 11.32 11.25 -3.11
CA PRO A 15 10.66 12.25 -3.93
C PRO A 15 9.22 12.45 -3.48
N VAL A 16 8.82 13.69 -3.31
CA VAL A 16 7.44 14.09 -3.03
C VAL A 16 6.87 14.74 -4.28
N CYS A 17 5.71 14.26 -4.73
CA CYS A 17 5.11 14.77 -5.95
C CYS A 17 4.33 16.06 -5.75
N VAL A 18 3.55 16.15 -4.66
CA VAL A 18 2.79 17.35 -4.32
C VAL A 18 3.20 17.82 -2.92
N PRO A 19 4.28 18.61 -2.82
CA PRO A 19 4.71 19.16 -1.54
C PRO A 19 3.94 20.46 -1.23
N LEU A 20 3.19 20.45 -0.12
CA LEU A 20 2.58 21.62 0.48
C LEU A 20 3.36 21.92 1.77
N ALA A 21 4.51 22.57 1.63
CA ALA A 21 5.42 22.84 2.72
C ALA A 21 5.61 24.34 2.94
N ASP A 22 5.67 24.74 4.22
CA ASP A 22 5.83 26.14 4.66
C ASP A 22 4.72 27.09 4.11
N LEU A 23 3.49 26.57 4.01
CA LEU A 23 2.35 27.28 3.42
C LEU A 23 1.32 27.68 4.48
N ARG A 24 0.60 28.75 4.17
CA ARG A 24 -0.55 29.19 4.97
C ARG A 24 -1.75 29.52 4.10
N ASN A 25 -2.96 29.18 4.59
CA ASN A 25 -4.23 29.50 3.96
C ASN A 25 -4.33 28.98 2.51
N VAL A 26 -3.98 27.71 2.29
CA VAL A 26 -3.96 27.09 0.97
C VAL A 26 -5.13 26.14 0.81
N ARG A 27 -5.82 26.23 -0.29
CA ARG A 27 -6.85 25.29 -0.72
C ARG A 27 -6.44 24.62 -2.04
N VAL A 28 -6.34 23.30 -2.00
CA VAL A 28 -6.17 22.46 -3.19
C VAL A 28 -7.53 21.88 -3.56
N GLU A 29 -7.95 22.08 -4.80
CA GLU A 29 -9.23 21.59 -5.29
C GLU A 29 -8.99 20.57 -6.41
N GLY A 30 -9.26 19.31 -6.15
CA GLY A 30 -9.03 18.21 -7.09
C GLY A 30 -10.15 18.00 -8.10
N ASN A 31 -11.33 18.58 -7.88
CA ASN A 31 -12.50 18.45 -8.78
C ASN A 31 -12.87 16.98 -9.11
N GLY A 32 -12.62 16.04 -8.19
CA GLY A 32 -12.85 14.61 -8.40
C GLY A 32 -11.78 13.91 -9.24
N SER A 33 -10.63 14.56 -9.47
CA SER A 33 -9.54 13.96 -10.25
C SER A 33 -8.90 12.77 -9.54
N LEU A 34 -8.48 11.78 -10.32
CA LEU A 34 -7.61 10.71 -9.90
C LEU A 34 -6.15 11.05 -10.27
N PHE A 35 -5.30 11.18 -9.27
CA PHE A 35 -3.85 11.29 -9.47
C PHE A 35 -3.25 9.89 -9.47
N LEU A 36 -2.72 9.49 -10.60
CA LEU A 36 -2.08 8.19 -10.80
C LEU A 36 -0.56 8.35 -10.79
N PHE A 37 0.07 7.82 -9.75
CA PHE A 37 1.50 7.98 -9.53
C PHE A 37 2.31 6.80 -10.07
N HIS A 38 3.56 7.07 -10.43
CA HIS A 38 4.52 6.10 -10.94
C HIS A 38 5.79 6.13 -10.09
N GLY A 39 6.37 4.96 -9.85
CA GLY A 39 7.65 4.85 -9.16
C GLY A 39 7.58 5.03 -7.63
N LYS A 40 8.75 5.16 -7.02
CA LYS A 40 8.93 5.29 -5.57
C LYS A 40 8.78 6.75 -5.14
N VAL A 41 7.56 7.17 -4.86
CA VAL A 41 7.25 8.57 -4.51
C VAL A 41 6.27 8.64 -3.35
N VAL A 42 6.29 9.73 -2.60
CA VAL A 42 5.22 10.14 -1.68
C VAL A 42 4.27 11.05 -2.45
N PRO A 43 3.01 10.66 -2.66
CA PRO A 43 2.06 11.45 -3.43
C PRO A 43 1.81 12.84 -2.87
N LEU A 44 1.38 12.92 -1.62
CA LEU A 44 0.95 14.15 -0.97
C LEU A 44 1.73 14.37 0.33
N LEU A 45 2.18 15.58 0.53
CA LEU A 45 2.82 16.03 1.77
C LEU A 45 2.28 17.38 2.19
N VAL A 46 1.81 17.50 3.42
CA VAL A 46 1.57 18.79 4.11
C VAL A 46 2.56 18.87 5.25
N MET A 47 3.45 19.86 5.22
CA MET A 47 4.51 19.98 6.23
C MET A 47 4.76 21.43 6.63
N ASP A 48 4.99 21.65 7.93
CA ASP A 48 5.29 22.98 8.49
C ASP A 48 4.30 24.08 8.05
N SER A 49 3.01 23.68 7.91
CA SER A 49 1.97 24.49 7.25
C SER A 49 0.77 24.70 8.16
N GLU A 50 0.01 25.76 7.86
CA GLU A 50 -1.19 26.13 8.64
C GLU A 50 -2.37 26.43 7.72
N ASN A 51 -3.56 25.94 8.11
CA ASN A 51 -4.83 26.15 7.40
C ASN A 51 -4.74 25.70 5.93
N VAL A 52 -4.45 24.42 5.76
CA VAL A 52 -4.35 23.76 4.44
C VAL A 52 -5.55 22.84 4.26
N SER A 53 -6.25 22.96 3.14
CA SER A 53 -7.32 22.03 2.77
C SER A 53 -7.07 21.38 1.42
N ILE A 54 -7.26 20.06 1.35
CA ILE A 54 -7.23 19.26 0.11
C ILE A 54 -8.61 18.68 -0.08
N ASN A 55 -9.20 18.91 -1.24
CA ASN A 55 -10.61 18.59 -1.49
C ASN A 55 -10.80 17.81 -2.79
N ARG A 56 -11.69 16.81 -2.77
CA ARG A 56 -12.21 16.06 -3.92
C ARG A 56 -11.11 15.51 -4.83
N LEU A 57 -10.21 14.70 -4.23
CA LEU A 57 -9.04 14.13 -4.89
C LEU A 57 -8.91 12.65 -4.56
N SER A 58 -8.53 11.85 -5.54
CA SER A 58 -8.15 10.45 -5.34
C SER A 58 -6.68 10.22 -5.70
N VAL A 59 -6.02 9.36 -4.93
CA VAL A 59 -4.61 8.99 -5.11
C VAL A 59 -4.52 7.48 -5.33
N ASP A 60 -3.83 7.07 -6.38
CA ASP A 60 -3.52 5.68 -6.67
C ASP A 60 -2.15 5.56 -7.35
N TYR A 61 -1.68 4.33 -7.53
CA TYR A 61 -0.47 4.02 -8.30
C TYR A 61 -0.82 3.17 -9.51
N GLU A 62 -0.14 3.40 -10.63
CA GLU A 62 -0.28 2.58 -11.84
C GLU A 62 0.03 1.11 -11.55
N ARG A 63 1.14 0.86 -10.85
CA ARG A 63 1.53 -0.45 -10.35
C ARG A 63 1.25 -0.50 -8.84
N SER A 64 0.31 -1.34 -8.43
CA SER A 64 0.06 -1.59 -7.00
C SER A 64 1.35 -2.05 -6.30
N TRP A 65 1.61 -1.56 -5.11
CA TRP A 65 2.77 -1.93 -4.31
C TRP A 65 2.77 -3.38 -3.84
N CYS A 66 1.59 -3.96 -3.73
CA CYS A 66 1.41 -5.38 -3.43
C CYS A 66 1.03 -6.13 -4.70
N THR A 67 1.22 -7.42 -4.71
CA THR A 67 0.77 -8.32 -5.78
C THR A 67 -0.35 -9.19 -5.26
N GLU A 68 -1.48 -9.18 -5.92
CA GLU A 68 -2.59 -10.07 -5.60
C GLU A 68 -2.47 -11.35 -6.42
N ALA A 69 -2.41 -12.47 -5.71
CA ALA A 69 -2.22 -13.79 -6.26
C ALA A 69 -3.41 -14.68 -5.89
N ARG A 70 -4.13 -15.20 -6.89
CA ARG A 70 -5.24 -16.10 -6.67
C ARG A 70 -4.72 -17.50 -6.31
N VAL A 71 -5.17 -18.05 -5.21
CA VAL A 71 -4.84 -19.42 -4.79
C VAL A 71 -5.53 -20.42 -5.72
N VAL A 72 -4.75 -21.31 -6.31
CA VAL A 72 -5.24 -22.37 -7.21
C VAL A 72 -5.30 -23.72 -6.50
N LYS A 73 -4.27 -24.00 -5.68
CA LYS A 73 -4.13 -25.25 -4.95
C LYS A 73 -3.36 -25.05 -3.66
N THR A 74 -3.74 -25.77 -2.62
CA THR A 74 -2.96 -25.86 -1.37
C THR A 74 -2.83 -27.31 -0.96
N ASP A 75 -1.68 -27.70 -0.45
CA ASP A 75 -1.47 -28.96 0.24
C ASP A 75 -0.54 -28.77 1.46
N ASP A 76 -0.06 -29.86 2.03
CA ASP A 76 0.74 -29.84 3.26
C ASP A 76 2.19 -29.35 3.03
N ARG A 77 2.62 -29.12 1.79
CA ARG A 77 3.99 -28.74 1.44
C ARG A 77 4.07 -27.45 0.64
N PHE A 78 3.07 -27.13 -0.16
CA PHE A 78 3.11 -25.99 -1.06
C PHE A 78 1.73 -25.34 -1.27
N THR A 79 1.77 -24.15 -1.80
CA THR A 79 0.60 -23.42 -2.30
C THR A 79 0.87 -22.97 -3.72
N GLU A 80 -0.02 -23.32 -4.65
CA GLU A 80 0.05 -22.82 -6.03
C GLU A 80 -0.85 -21.61 -6.19
N VAL A 81 -0.33 -20.60 -6.86
CA VAL A 81 -1.03 -19.36 -7.12
C VAL A 81 -0.96 -18.98 -8.59
N GLU A 82 -1.91 -18.18 -8.99
CA GLU A 82 -1.94 -17.54 -10.30
C GLU A 82 -1.90 -16.02 -10.14
N ILE A 83 -1.04 -15.36 -10.92
CA ILE A 83 -0.82 -13.91 -10.86
C ILE A 83 -1.00 -13.34 -12.26
N ASP A 84 -1.83 -12.32 -12.40
CA ASP A 84 -1.86 -11.52 -13.63
C ASP A 84 -0.57 -10.70 -13.75
N LYS A 85 0.38 -11.22 -14.52
CA LYS A 85 1.69 -10.59 -14.70
C LYS A 85 1.61 -9.24 -15.40
N LYS A 86 0.53 -8.94 -16.12
CA LYS A 86 0.32 -7.64 -16.75
C LYS A 86 -0.06 -6.59 -15.70
N ALA A 87 -0.96 -6.93 -14.78
CA ALA A 87 -1.36 -6.06 -13.68
C ALA A 87 -0.29 -5.96 -12.59
N TYR A 88 0.43 -7.07 -12.35
CA TYR A 88 1.43 -7.21 -11.29
C TYR A 88 2.74 -7.75 -11.87
N PRO A 89 3.55 -6.93 -12.55
CA PRO A 89 4.85 -7.35 -13.07
C PRO A 89 5.76 -7.87 -11.95
N TYR A 90 6.41 -9.01 -12.21
CA TYR A 90 7.35 -9.63 -11.28
C TYR A 90 8.39 -10.46 -12.04
N GLU A 91 9.46 -10.80 -11.33
CA GLU A 91 10.46 -11.78 -11.75
C GLU A 91 10.70 -12.82 -10.65
N ILE A 92 11.20 -13.99 -11.06
CA ILE A 92 11.73 -14.98 -10.12
C ILE A 92 13.23 -15.03 -10.32
N ARG A 93 13.99 -14.60 -9.29
CA ARG A 93 15.46 -14.62 -9.28
C ARG A 93 15.93 -15.51 -8.13
N ASN A 94 16.77 -16.49 -8.41
CA ASN A 94 17.29 -17.43 -7.41
C ASN A 94 16.16 -18.03 -6.53
N ASN A 95 15.07 -18.45 -7.16
CA ASN A 95 13.86 -18.96 -6.51
C ASN A 95 13.20 -17.98 -5.51
N ARG A 96 13.40 -16.67 -5.68
CA ARG A 96 12.77 -15.62 -4.89
C ARG A 96 11.87 -14.76 -5.75
N PHE A 97 10.74 -14.35 -5.18
CA PHE A 97 9.81 -13.43 -5.82
C PHE A 97 10.34 -11.99 -5.70
N VAL A 98 10.44 -11.32 -6.84
CA VAL A 98 10.86 -9.92 -6.94
C VAL A 98 9.77 -9.12 -7.64
N PHE A 99 9.19 -8.17 -6.92
CA PHE A 99 8.24 -7.22 -7.49
C PHE A 99 8.96 -6.32 -8.48
N GLN A 100 8.31 -6.03 -9.61
CA GLN A 100 8.81 -5.13 -10.63
C GLN A 100 7.88 -3.94 -10.80
N GLY A 101 8.44 -2.75 -10.86
CA GLY A 101 7.73 -1.53 -11.18
C GLY A 101 8.60 -0.58 -12.00
N LYS A 102 8.03 0.54 -12.46
CA LYS A 102 8.78 1.52 -13.26
C LYS A 102 9.90 2.16 -12.43
N GLY A 103 11.14 1.77 -12.72
CA GLY A 103 12.33 2.28 -12.02
C GLY A 103 12.52 1.76 -10.61
N TRP A 104 11.86 0.65 -10.23
CA TRP A 104 12.05 0.03 -8.94
C TRP A 104 11.82 -1.48 -8.95
N GLU A 105 12.46 -2.15 -8.02
CA GLU A 105 12.22 -3.54 -7.67
C GLU A 105 12.29 -3.73 -6.16
N GLU A 106 11.60 -4.73 -5.63
CA GLU A 106 11.59 -5.08 -4.21
C GLU A 106 11.43 -6.58 -4.01
N GLY A 107 12.04 -7.11 -2.95
CA GLY A 107 11.84 -8.49 -2.52
C GLY A 107 10.52 -8.67 -1.76
N MET A 108 9.97 -9.88 -1.83
CA MET A 108 8.81 -10.25 -1.04
C MET A 108 9.20 -10.48 0.44
N GLY A 109 8.46 -9.89 1.37
CA GLY A 109 8.70 -9.99 2.81
C GLY A 109 7.61 -10.74 3.58
N SER A 110 6.36 -10.57 3.19
CA SER A 110 5.22 -11.18 3.87
C SER A 110 4.01 -11.30 2.95
N CYS A 111 2.96 -11.94 3.43
CA CYS A 111 1.67 -11.89 2.78
C CYS A 111 0.53 -11.81 3.80
N MET A 112 -0.65 -11.48 3.30
CA MET A 112 -1.92 -11.63 3.98
C MET A 112 -2.90 -12.34 3.05
N ALA A 113 -3.95 -12.92 3.60
CA ALA A 113 -4.92 -13.66 2.81
C ALA A 113 -6.33 -13.09 2.96
N PHE A 114 -7.06 -13.05 1.85
CA PHE A 114 -8.42 -12.56 1.77
C PHE A 114 -9.34 -13.66 1.25
N GLU A 115 -10.47 -13.80 1.89
CA GLU A 115 -11.46 -14.81 1.56
C GLU A 115 -12.13 -14.49 0.22
N LYS A 116 -12.29 -15.52 -0.61
CA LYS A 116 -13.03 -15.42 -1.88
C LYS A 116 -14.48 -14.98 -1.65
N GLY A 117 -14.90 -13.98 -2.39
CA GLY A 117 -16.28 -13.50 -2.46
C GLY A 117 -16.64 -12.47 -1.41
N THR A 118 -16.07 -12.50 -0.21
CA THR A 118 -16.29 -11.50 0.82
C THR A 118 -15.26 -10.37 0.79
N GLY A 119 -14.02 -10.68 0.37
CA GLY A 119 -12.89 -9.76 0.45
C GLY A 119 -12.46 -9.46 1.89
N HIS A 120 -12.91 -10.25 2.86
CA HIS A 120 -12.46 -10.13 4.24
C HIS A 120 -11.11 -10.83 4.44
N ILE A 121 -10.30 -10.28 5.34
CA ILE A 121 -9.05 -10.92 5.73
C ILE A 121 -9.34 -12.23 6.46
N ILE A 122 -8.63 -13.29 6.10
CA ILE A 122 -8.73 -14.57 6.80
C ILE A 122 -8.07 -14.42 8.17
N ALA A 123 -8.70 -14.92 9.23
CA ALA A 123 -8.20 -14.82 10.59
C ALA A 123 -6.75 -15.33 10.72
N ASN A 124 -5.92 -14.63 11.48
CA ASN A 124 -4.50 -14.95 11.72
C ASN A 124 -3.62 -14.98 10.45
N THR A 125 -3.98 -14.22 9.42
CA THR A 125 -3.21 -14.09 8.18
C THR A 125 -2.78 -12.66 7.86
N SER A 126 -2.86 -11.74 8.83
CA SER A 126 -2.55 -10.32 8.59
C SER A 126 -1.08 -10.05 8.30
N ASP A 127 -0.17 -10.91 8.73
CA ASP A 127 1.27 -10.70 8.55
C ASP A 127 2.01 -12.05 8.54
N ILE A 128 1.83 -12.83 7.48
CA ILE A 128 2.51 -14.10 7.33
C ILE A 128 3.90 -13.84 6.74
N GLY A 129 4.96 -13.98 7.54
CA GLY A 129 6.34 -13.84 7.10
C GLY A 129 6.73 -14.88 6.04
N TRP A 130 7.56 -14.50 5.08
CA TRP A 130 7.96 -15.35 3.97
C TRP A 130 9.48 -15.46 3.85
N ASN A 131 9.96 -16.69 3.77
CA ASN A 131 11.37 -17.00 3.45
C ASN A 131 11.53 -18.22 2.52
N GLY A 132 10.46 -18.65 1.88
CA GLY A 132 10.41 -19.86 1.06
C GLY A 132 10.92 -19.68 -0.38
N HIS A 133 10.83 -20.76 -1.13
CA HIS A 133 11.17 -20.80 -2.55
C HIS A 133 9.94 -20.63 -3.42
N VAL A 134 10.14 -20.00 -4.58
CA VAL A 134 9.13 -19.84 -5.62
C VAL A 134 9.59 -20.58 -6.87
N GLU A 135 8.75 -21.49 -7.35
CA GLU A 135 8.96 -22.26 -8.57
C GLU A 135 7.97 -21.81 -9.64
N PRO A 136 8.43 -21.36 -10.82
CA PRO A 136 7.54 -21.13 -11.96
C PRO A 136 6.98 -22.45 -12.50
N LEU A 137 5.66 -22.51 -12.68
CA LEU A 137 4.96 -23.67 -13.26
C LEU A 137 4.56 -23.47 -14.73
N GLY A 138 4.93 -22.32 -15.29
CA GLY A 138 4.55 -21.90 -16.64
C GLY A 138 3.36 -20.94 -16.66
N GLY A 139 3.30 -20.08 -17.68
CA GLY A 139 2.28 -19.04 -17.81
C GLY A 139 2.27 -18.08 -16.62
N SER A 140 1.12 -17.93 -16.00
CA SER A 140 0.87 -17.08 -14.82
C SER A 140 0.98 -17.82 -13.48
N ARG A 141 1.33 -19.11 -13.49
CA ARG A 141 1.32 -19.96 -12.29
C ARG A 141 2.68 -20.06 -11.62
N LEU A 142 2.63 -19.99 -10.29
CA LEU A 142 3.79 -20.17 -9.41
C LEU A 142 3.45 -21.18 -8.31
N ARG A 143 4.45 -21.94 -7.88
CA ARG A 143 4.40 -22.75 -6.66
C ARG A 143 5.23 -22.08 -5.58
N LEU A 144 4.60 -21.83 -4.46
CA LEU A 144 5.23 -21.33 -3.26
C LEU A 144 5.50 -22.51 -2.32
N SER A 145 6.75 -22.74 -1.89
CA SER A 145 7.10 -23.79 -0.93
C SER A 145 6.57 -23.44 0.47
N TRP A 146 5.25 -23.43 0.62
CA TRP A 146 4.58 -22.92 1.79
C TRP A 146 3.23 -23.60 2.03
N ASN A 147 3.12 -24.26 3.17
CA ASN A 147 1.86 -24.84 3.61
C ASN A 147 0.94 -23.76 4.19
N LEU A 148 0.15 -23.12 3.34
CA LEU A 148 -0.85 -22.14 3.76
C LEU A 148 -2.21 -22.76 4.11
N ARG A 149 -2.41 -24.05 3.78
CA ARG A 149 -3.61 -24.80 4.18
C ARG A 149 -3.82 -24.80 5.69
N GLN A 150 -2.75 -24.89 6.48
CA GLN A 150 -2.80 -24.85 7.94
C GLN A 150 -3.37 -23.53 8.49
N LYS A 151 -3.37 -22.47 7.70
CA LYS A 151 -3.94 -21.16 8.05
C LYS A 151 -5.37 -20.97 7.55
N GLY A 152 -6.02 -22.04 7.08
CA GLY A 152 -7.37 -21.97 6.55
C GLY A 152 -7.49 -21.44 5.12
N ILE A 153 -6.36 -21.19 4.44
CA ILE A 153 -6.34 -20.68 3.07
C ILE A 153 -6.67 -21.81 2.10
N LYS A 154 -7.56 -21.55 1.16
CA LYS A 154 -8.12 -22.54 0.23
C LYS A 154 -8.15 -22.04 -1.22
N PRO A 155 -8.33 -22.91 -2.21
CA PRO A 155 -8.45 -22.49 -3.60
C PRO A 155 -9.57 -21.45 -3.81
N GLY A 156 -9.23 -20.40 -4.54
CA GLY A 156 -10.09 -19.26 -4.81
C GLY A 156 -9.83 -18.05 -3.93
N ASP A 157 -9.19 -18.21 -2.78
CA ASP A 157 -8.77 -17.08 -1.94
C ASP A 157 -7.68 -16.26 -2.62
N THR A 158 -7.49 -15.04 -2.15
CA THR A 158 -6.46 -14.13 -2.66
C THR A 158 -5.34 -13.94 -1.64
N LEU A 159 -4.11 -14.25 -2.03
CA LEU A 159 -2.92 -13.86 -1.29
C LEU A 159 -2.47 -12.48 -1.77
N VAL A 160 -2.32 -11.57 -0.83
CA VAL A 160 -1.69 -10.28 -1.07
C VAL A 160 -0.23 -10.39 -0.66
N LEU A 161 0.65 -10.53 -1.65
CA LEU A 161 2.09 -10.58 -1.47
C LEU A 161 2.59 -9.16 -1.27
N ARG A 162 3.28 -8.91 -0.15
CA ARG A 162 3.77 -7.58 0.21
C ARG A 162 5.29 -7.52 0.13
N ASN A 163 5.80 -6.37 -0.30
CA ASN A 163 7.24 -6.12 -0.28
C ASN A 163 7.78 -6.04 1.16
N TYR A 164 9.07 -6.29 1.32
CA TYR A 164 9.74 -6.24 2.61
C TYR A 164 9.79 -4.81 3.16
N ASN A 165 10.17 -3.87 2.33
CA ASN A 165 10.20 -2.45 2.67
C ASN A 165 8.83 -1.82 2.43
N ARG A 166 8.35 -1.03 3.36
CA ARG A 166 7.08 -0.30 3.31
C ARG A 166 7.29 1.21 3.40
N PRO A 167 8.10 1.80 2.51
CA PRO A 167 8.72 3.10 2.76
C PRO A 167 7.83 4.31 2.46
N HIS A 168 6.82 4.16 1.57
CA HIS A 168 6.11 5.32 1.02
C HIS A 168 4.68 5.41 1.52
N PRO A 169 4.36 6.39 2.41
CA PRO A 169 2.98 6.74 2.72
C PRO A 169 2.25 7.30 1.49
N GLY A 170 0.93 7.17 1.49
CA GLY A 170 0.09 7.78 0.46
C GLY A 170 -0.10 9.29 0.67
N CYS A 171 -0.26 9.71 1.91
CA CYS A 171 -0.35 11.11 2.32
C CYS A 171 0.33 11.30 3.67
N VAL A 172 1.13 12.34 3.79
CA VAL A 172 1.82 12.72 5.04
C VAL A 172 1.39 14.11 5.47
N VAL A 173 1.00 14.24 6.74
CA VAL A 173 0.77 15.52 7.42
C VAL A 173 1.75 15.58 8.60
N TYR A 174 2.68 16.51 8.56
CA TYR A 174 3.76 16.59 9.53
C TYR A 174 4.00 18.01 10.01
N ARG A 175 3.98 18.22 11.33
CA ARG A 175 4.14 19.55 11.95
C ARG A 175 3.22 20.61 11.31
N ALA A 176 1.97 20.22 11.06
CA ALA A 176 0.98 21.08 10.44
C ALA A 176 -0.15 21.37 11.42
N ARG A 177 -0.84 22.47 11.22
CA ARG A 177 -1.98 22.88 12.04
C ARG A 177 -3.17 23.24 11.17
N LYS A 178 -4.39 22.85 11.59
CA LYS A 178 -5.65 23.09 10.86
C LYS A 178 -5.58 22.53 9.43
N THR A 179 -5.24 21.24 9.32
CA THR A 179 -5.22 20.56 8.02
C THR A 179 -6.50 19.77 7.82
N SER A 180 -7.13 19.90 6.66
CA SER A 180 -8.33 19.15 6.32
C SER A 180 -8.21 18.40 5.00
N LEU A 181 -8.66 17.14 5.00
CA LEU A 181 -8.86 16.32 3.82
C LEU A 181 -10.36 16.09 3.63
N ASN A 182 -10.95 16.67 2.60
CA ASN A 182 -12.38 16.55 2.32
C ASN A 182 -12.62 15.79 1.02
N ASP A 183 -13.33 14.65 1.10
CA ASP A 183 -13.57 13.74 -0.02
C ASP A 183 -12.25 13.31 -0.70
N VAL A 184 -11.22 13.02 0.08
CA VAL A 184 -9.94 12.51 -0.39
C VAL A 184 -9.88 11.01 -0.23
N SER A 185 -9.60 10.29 -1.32
CA SER A 185 -9.48 8.83 -1.30
C SER A 185 -8.04 8.39 -1.59
N LEU A 186 -7.49 7.55 -0.73
CA LEU A 186 -6.17 6.95 -0.86
C LEU A 186 -6.35 5.46 -1.21
N HIS A 187 -6.04 5.09 -2.44
CA HIS A 187 -6.32 3.75 -2.96
C HIS A 187 -5.15 2.79 -2.84
N GLN A 188 -3.92 3.32 -2.75
CA GLN A 188 -2.71 2.51 -2.61
C GLN A 188 -1.61 3.27 -1.87
N SER A 189 -0.79 2.51 -1.13
CA SER A 189 0.49 2.96 -0.59
C SER A 189 1.40 1.75 -0.32
N SER A 190 2.72 1.94 -0.35
CA SER A 190 3.64 0.86 0.04
C SER A 190 3.78 0.74 1.56
N GLY A 191 3.59 1.84 2.27
CA GLY A 191 3.57 1.94 3.72
C GLY A 191 2.17 2.27 4.24
N MET A 192 2.09 3.17 5.20
CA MET A 192 0.84 3.72 5.71
C MET A 192 0.13 4.53 4.63
N ALA A 193 -1.19 4.43 4.52
CA ALA A 193 -1.88 5.25 3.54
C ALA A 193 -1.96 6.71 3.97
N LEU A 194 -2.36 6.97 5.20
CA LEU A 194 -2.35 8.30 5.81
C LEU A 194 -1.47 8.31 7.07
N LEU A 195 -0.49 9.19 7.10
CA LEU A 195 0.39 9.39 8.24
C LEU A 195 0.27 10.82 8.74
N VAL A 196 -0.21 11.02 9.97
CA VAL A 196 -0.32 12.32 10.62
C VAL A 196 0.56 12.33 11.84
N GLN A 197 1.56 13.22 11.88
CA GLN A 197 2.52 13.27 12.98
C GLN A 197 2.79 14.70 13.44
N ARG A 198 2.93 14.89 14.75
CA ARG A 198 3.28 16.17 15.40
C ARG A 198 2.41 17.32 14.89
N SER A 199 1.12 17.06 14.66
CA SER A 199 0.19 18.00 14.03
C SER A 199 -1.00 18.27 14.95
N GLU A 200 -1.68 19.39 14.73
CA GLU A 200 -2.83 19.84 15.52
C GLU A 200 -4.02 20.12 14.60
N ASP A 201 -5.24 19.89 15.11
CA ASP A 201 -6.51 20.18 14.41
C ASP A 201 -6.54 19.54 13.01
N PHE A 202 -6.25 18.24 12.93
CA PHE A 202 -6.39 17.50 11.69
C PHE A 202 -7.81 16.96 11.54
N HIS A 203 -8.43 17.18 10.38
CA HIS A 203 -9.77 16.69 10.06
C HIS A 203 -9.77 15.93 8.74
N MET A 204 -10.46 14.78 8.70
CA MET A 204 -10.78 14.08 7.48
C MET A 204 -12.28 13.83 7.42
N LYS A 205 -12.92 14.30 6.34
CA LYS A 205 -14.36 14.15 6.12
C LYS A 205 -14.63 13.67 4.71
N GLY A 206 -15.40 12.59 4.59
CA GLY A 206 -15.60 11.91 3.31
C GLY A 206 -14.33 11.25 2.79
N GLY A 207 -14.44 10.43 1.75
CA GLY A 207 -13.29 9.67 1.23
C GLY A 207 -12.78 8.61 2.22
N GLY A 208 -11.47 8.40 2.25
CA GLY A 208 -10.80 7.46 3.16
C GLY A 208 -9.76 6.59 2.47
N VAL A 209 -9.28 5.58 3.20
CA VAL A 209 -8.41 4.53 2.65
C VAL A 209 -9.28 3.38 2.15
N MET A 210 -9.36 3.20 0.85
CA MET A 210 -10.30 2.26 0.25
C MET A 210 -9.81 1.71 -1.08
N VAL A 211 -10.22 0.49 -1.41
CA VAL A 211 -9.96 -0.09 -2.72
C VAL A 211 -10.63 0.77 -3.81
N ARG A 212 -9.91 1.04 -4.88
CA ARG A 212 -10.48 1.75 -6.03
C ARG A 212 -11.49 0.85 -6.75
N LYS A 213 -12.71 1.36 -6.91
CA LYS A 213 -13.79 0.65 -7.63
C LYS A 213 -13.35 0.28 -9.06
N GLY A 214 -13.77 -0.89 -9.52
CA GLY A 214 -13.49 -1.38 -10.87
C GLY A 214 -12.10 -1.98 -11.08
N THR A 215 -11.22 -1.99 -10.07
CA THR A 215 -9.89 -2.61 -10.18
C THR A 215 -9.87 -4.11 -9.86
N GLY A 216 -10.88 -4.60 -9.18
CA GLY A 216 -10.92 -5.99 -8.67
C GLY A 216 -9.96 -6.26 -7.51
N ARG A 217 -9.21 -5.26 -7.05
CA ARG A 217 -8.28 -5.38 -5.91
C ARG A 217 -9.03 -5.62 -4.61
N VAL A 218 -8.38 -6.30 -3.68
CA VAL A 218 -8.88 -6.51 -2.30
C VAL A 218 -8.06 -5.75 -1.26
N HIS A 219 -6.93 -5.13 -1.66
CA HIS A 219 -5.97 -4.52 -0.76
C HIS A 219 -5.64 -3.06 -1.11
N THR A 220 -5.30 -2.25 -0.10
CA THR A 220 -4.97 -0.82 -0.23
C THR A 220 -3.54 -0.51 0.23
N ALA A 221 -3.27 -0.54 1.53
CA ALA A 221 -2.03 -0.08 2.13
C ALA A 221 -1.11 -1.23 2.55
N GLY A 222 0.19 -1.07 2.35
CA GLY A 222 1.20 -2.06 2.78
C GLY A 222 1.41 -2.12 4.29
N ALA A 223 0.96 -1.11 5.03
CA ALA A 223 0.94 -1.01 6.49
C ALA A 223 -0.41 -0.47 6.97
N ASP A 224 -0.45 0.37 8.01
CA ASP A 224 -1.69 0.90 8.56
C ASP A 224 -2.46 1.74 7.52
N ALA A 225 -3.78 1.67 7.55
CA ALA A 225 -4.61 2.56 6.76
C ALA A 225 -4.43 4.01 7.20
N THR A 226 -4.47 4.24 8.52
CA THR A 226 -4.23 5.56 9.12
C THR A 226 -3.33 5.41 10.34
N HIS A 227 -2.38 6.32 10.50
CA HIS A 227 -1.48 6.34 11.65
C HIS A 227 -1.35 7.75 12.20
N PHE A 228 -1.67 7.92 13.47
CA PHE A 228 -1.57 9.18 14.18
C PHE A 228 -0.53 9.08 15.28
N SER A 229 0.40 10.02 15.34
CA SER A 229 1.46 10.05 16.34
C SER A 229 1.76 11.47 16.78
N ASN A 230 1.71 11.71 18.10
CA ASN A 230 1.90 13.04 18.68
C ASN A 230 1.01 14.12 18.04
N THR A 231 -0.28 13.84 17.90
CA THR A 231 -1.28 14.74 17.36
C THR A 231 -2.16 15.29 18.48
N ARG A 232 -2.77 16.47 18.28
CA ARG A 232 -3.75 17.12 19.18
C ARG A 232 -4.95 17.62 18.38
N GLY A 233 -6.10 17.72 19.03
CA GLY A 233 -7.37 18.19 18.44
C GLY A 233 -8.36 17.10 18.14
#